data_4a5b84b82f9ef1e8e25636943f6fffdd
#
_entry.id   4a5b84b82f9ef1e8e25636943f6fffdd
#
_cell.length_a   1.000
_cell.length_b   1.000
_cell.length_c   1.000
_cell.angle_alpha   90.00
_cell.angle_beta   90.00
_cell.angle_gamma   90.00
#
_symmetry.space_group_name_H-M   'P 1'
#
loop_
_entity.id
_entity.type
_entity.pdbx_description
1 polymer ?
#
loop_
_entity_poly.entity_id
_entity_poly.type
_entity_poly.pdbx_seq_one_letter_code
_entity_poly.pdbx_strand_id
1 'polypeptide(L)'
;MTAIDFHKLAKTELHCHLDGSLSLETIRHLADLAQIELPEDDAELKHHVTAPATCESLLDYLEAFDYIRPLLQTKEALTVVAYDVAKQAALENVIYIEVRFAPELSMDKGLTVAETIDAVCQGLRQAQEEFGIVAKALVCGMRQSDQELTARILDEANEVEDSDFVGFDFAGDEHHYGPKAIKPLIEQVQSYNRPMTFHAGECGCPAFLAESIAMGIKRNGHATILAQEPKLLEEFVKNGVTGELCLTSNLQTKAAVTVDDFPYLKMKAAGANITINTDNRTVSDTNLTKEYELYHKHFDSSVQDFYAHNKTAIEASFASDEEKEELLEKLAKAYS
;
A
#
# COMPACT_ATOMS: atom_id res chain seq x y z
N MET A 1 -21.80 1.18 -26.95
CA MET A 1 -21.33 0.55 -25.73
C MET A 1 -21.69 1.48 -24.59
N THR A 2 -22.31 1.00 -23.53
CA THR A 2 -22.54 1.81 -22.30
C THR A 2 -21.17 2.11 -21.70
N ALA A 3 -20.95 3.36 -21.27
CA ALA A 3 -19.72 3.75 -20.58
C ALA A 3 -19.54 2.85 -19.31
N ILE A 4 -18.31 2.43 -19.06
CA ILE A 4 -17.99 1.64 -17.87
C ILE A 4 -18.14 2.56 -16.64
N ASP A 5 -18.87 2.12 -15.65
CA ASP A 5 -18.95 2.78 -14.34
C ASP A 5 -17.92 2.13 -13.40
N PHE A 6 -16.71 2.68 -13.41
CA PHE A 6 -15.59 2.15 -12.63
C PHE A 6 -15.83 2.21 -11.12
N HIS A 7 -16.66 3.14 -10.66
CA HIS A 7 -17.00 3.23 -9.23
C HIS A 7 -17.79 2.00 -8.76
N LYS A 8 -18.63 1.43 -9.60
CA LYS A 8 -19.46 0.25 -9.28
C LYS A 8 -18.71 -1.09 -9.36
N LEU A 9 -17.56 -1.14 -10.02
CA LEU A 9 -16.78 -2.37 -10.08
C LEU A 9 -16.29 -2.73 -8.66
N ALA A 10 -16.42 -3.99 -8.28
CA ALA A 10 -15.79 -4.48 -7.06
C ALA A 10 -14.27 -4.44 -7.23
N LYS A 11 -13.56 -3.96 -6.20
CA LYS A 11 -12.12 -3.72 -6.21
C LYS A 11 -11.44 -4.37 -5.02
N THR A 12 -10.13 -4.57 -5.13
CA THR A 12 -9.26 -5.03 -4.06
C THR A 12 -8.00 -4.17 -4.02
N GLU A 13 -7.43 -3.97 -2.85
CA GLU A 13 -6.24 -3.16 -2.67
C GLU A 13 -5.26 -3.83 -1.72
N LEU A 14 -4.04 -4.11 -2.19
CA LEU A 14 -2.99 -4.75 -1.41
C LEU A 14 -1.87 -3.79 -1.01
N HIS A 15 -1.87 -2.54 -1.50
CA HIS A 15 -0.81 -1.58 -1.29
C HIS A 15 -1.38 -0.18 -1.03
N CYS A 16 -1.69 0.10 0.24
CA CYS A 16 -2.23 1.37 0.70
C CYS A 16 -1.58 1.74 2.04
N HIS A 17 -0.87 2.88 2.08
CA HIS A 17 -0.25 3.39 3.31
C HIS A 17 -1.27 4.17 4.14
N LEU A 18 -1.29 3.89 5.43
CA LEU A 18 -2.20 4.52 6.39
C LEU A 18 -1.99 6.03 6.45
N ASP A 19 -0.75 6.42 6.67
CA ASP A 19 -0.30 7.81 6.86
C ASP A 19 -0.30 8.66 5.58
N GLY A 20 -0.38 8.03 4.41
CA GLY A 20 -0.52 8.71 3.13
C GLY A 20 -1.94 8.79 2.58
N SER A 21 -2.96 8.31 3.33
CA SER A 21 -4.29 8.07 2.78
C SER A 21 -5.46 8.70 3.54
N LEU A 22 -5.17 9.57 4.52
CA LEU A 22 -6.19 10.28 5.29
C LEU A 22 -7.00 11.25 4.43
N SER A 23 -8.31 11.32 4.62
CA SER A 23 -9.12 12.38 4.01
C SER A 23 -8.76 13.76 4.62
N LEU A 24 -8.97 14.84 3.87
CA LEU A 24 -8.76 16.21 4.39
C LEU A 24 -9.62 16.49 5.62
N GLU A 25 -10.84 15.95 5.66
CA GLU A 25 -11.74 16.03 6.81
C GLU A 25 -11.09 15.38 8.05
N THR A 26 -10.52 14.18 7.89
CA THR A 26 -9.84 13.47 8.98
C THR A 26 -8.56 14.19 9.40
N ILE A 27 -7.78 14.74 8.47
CA ILE A 27 -6.59 15.55 8.80
C ILE A 27 -6.99 16.75 9.67
N ARG A 28 -8.04 17.50 9.35
CA ARG A 28 -8.53 18.60 10.17
C ARG A 28 -9.00 18.16 11.53
N HIS A 29 -9.79 17.10 11.60
CA HIS A 29 -10.25 16.54 12.87
C HIS A 29 -9.08 16.14 13.79
N LEU A 30 -8.07 15.47 13.26
CA LEU A 30 -6.89 15.05 14.02
C LEU A 30 -6.02 16.25 14.44
N ALA A 31 -5.93 17.29 13.61
CA ALA A 31 -5.23 18.52 13.97
C ALA A 31 -5.91 19.24 15.13
N ASP A 32 -7.24 19.31 15.12
CA ASP A 32 -8.01 19.87 16.25
C ASP A 32 -7.76 19.08 17.54
N LEU A 33 -7.78 17.75 17.48
CA LEU A 33 -7.46 16.89 18.64
C LEU A 33 -6.01 17.07 19.14
N ALA A 34 -5.06 17.21 18.23
CA ALA A 34 -3.65 17.41 18.53
C ALA A 34 -3.29 18.85 18.90
N GLN A 35 -4.22 19.80 18.73
CA GLN A 35 -4.01 21.25 18.89
C GLN A 35 -2.89 21.78 17.97
N ILE A 36 -2.88 21.28 16.72
CA ILE A 36 -1.94 21.69 15.66
C ILE A 36 -2.68 22.62 14.71
N GLU A 37 -2.13 23.79 14.44
CA GLU A 37 -2.68 24.75 13.49
C GLU A 37 -2.42 24.25 12.05
N LEU A 38 -3.46 24.24 11.22
CA LEU A 38 -3.40 23.95 9.79
C LEU A 38 -3.91 25.16 9.00
N PRO A 39 -3.56 25.25 7.69
CA PRO A 39 -4.18 26.24 6.81
C PRO A 39 -5.72 26.14 6.84
N GLU A 40 -6.40 27.30 6.92
CA GLU A 40 -7.87 27.36 6.94
C GLU A 40 -8.47 26.92 5.59
N ASP A 41 -7.80 27.29 4.48
CA ASP A 41 -8.22 26.94 3.12
C ASP A 41 -7.89 25.49 2.78
N ASP A 42 -8.88 24.74 2.29
CA ASP A 42 -8.70 23.32 1.93
C ASP A 42 -7.76 23.13 0.72
N ALA A 43 -7.71 24.10 -0.21
CA ALA A 43 -6.79 24.01 -1.34
C ALA A 43 -5.32 24.20 -0.88
N GLU A 44 -5.09 25.09 0.09
CA GLU A 44 -3.79 25.28 0.72
C GLU A 44 -3.38 24.04 1.53
N LEU A 45 -4.28 23.52 2.37
CA LEU A 45 -4.03 22.28 3.11
C LEU A 45 -3.71 21.12 2.16
N LYS A 46 -4.51 20.94 1.12
CA LYS A 46 -4.28 19.92 0.10
C LYS A 46 -2.91 20.06 -0.55
N HIS A 47 -2.45 21.28 -0.82
CA HIS A 47 -1.13 21.52 -1.38
C HIS A 47 0.01 21.01 -0.48
N HIS A 48 -0.15 21.07 0.84
CA HIS A 48 0.85 20.60 1.80
C HIS A 48 0.86 19.08 1.99
N VAL A 49 -0.28 18.42 1.82
CA VAL A 49 -0.42 16.97 2.08
C VAL A 49 -0.46 16.13 0.81
N THR A 50 -0.29 16.76 -0.35
CA THR A 50 -0.27 16.09 -1.66
C THR A 50 1.11 16.28 -2.30
N ALA A 51 1.62 15.26 -2.98
CA ALA A 51 2.87 15.33 -3.72
C ALA A 51 2.88 16.54 -4.67
N PRO A 52 3.91 17.40 -4.62
CA PRO A 52 3.95 18.60 -5.43
C PRO A 52 3.98 18.26 -6.91
N ALA A 53 3.36 19.11 -7.75
CA ALA A 53 3.40 18.96 -9.21
C ALA A 53 4.83 18.99 -9.79
N THR A 54 5.77 19.52 -9.01
CA THR A 54 7.21 19.58 -9.31
C THR A 54 8.01 18.41 -8.73
N CYS A 55 7.32 17.38 -8.22
CA CYS A 55 7.96 16.21 -7.66
C CYS A 55 8.87 15.51 -8.70
N GLU A 56 10.14 15.37 -8.38
CA GLU A 56 11.19 14.82 -9.24
C GLU A 56 11.81 13.53 -8.67
N SER A 57 11.44 13.19 -7.43
CA SER A 57 12.02 12.05 -6.71
C SER A 57 11.09 11.51 -5.62
N LEU A 58 11.38 10.29 -5.16
CA LEU A 58 10.72 9.73 -3.97
C LEU A 58 10.91 10.63 -2.73
N LEU A 59 12.07 11.28 -2.58
CA LEU A 59 12.32 12.15 -1.42
C LEU A 59 11.40 13.38 -1.42
N ASP A 60 11.20 14.03 -2.58
CA ASP A 60 10.26 15.15 -2.72
C ASP A 60 8.82 14.70 -2.42
N TYR A 61 8.47 13.48 -2.83
CA TYR A 61 7.17 12.87 -2.53
C TYR A 61 6.93 12.68 -1.04
N LEU A 62 7.98 12.29 -0.30
CA LEU A 62 7.89 12.04 1.14
C LEU A 62 7.74 13.31 1.98
N GLU A 63 8.01 14.51 1.45
CA GLU A 63 7.83 15.78 2.20
C GLU A 63 6.37 16.00 2.66
N ALA A 64 5.38 15.49 1.92
CA ALA A 64 3.97 15.59 2.29
C ALA A 64 3.65 14.93 3.64
N PHE A 65 4.43 13.93 4.06
CA PHE A 65 4.22 13.23 5.33
C PHE A 65 4.60 14.06 6.57
N ASP A 66 5.42 15.11 6.41
CA ASP A 66 5.83 15.97 7.53
C ASP A 66 4.63 16.68 8.18
N TYR A 67 3.58 16.98 7.41
CA TYR A 67 2.32 17.52 7.92
C TYR A 67 1.45 16.47 8.63
N ILE A 68 1.54 15.21 8.22
CA ILE A 68 0.66 14.13 8.64
C ILE A 68 1.18 13.44 9.91
N ARG A 69 2.48 13.11 9.93
CA ARG A 69 3.10 12.37 11.03
C ARG A 69 2.79 12.93 12.44
N PRO A 70 2.86 14.25 12.71
CA PRO A 70 2.56 14.79 14.04
C PRO A 70 1.13 14.55 14.53
N LEU A 71 0.19 14.28 13.61
CA LEU A 71 -1.22 14.02 13.90
C LEU A 71 -1.46 12.59 14.38
N LEU A 72 -0.57 11.64 14.05
CA LEU A 72 -0.74 10.21 14.25
C LEU A 72 -0.04 9.67 15.51
N GLN A 73 -0.07 10.43 16.62
CA GLN A 73 0.72 10.13 17.81
C GLN A 73 -0.11 9.63 19.00
N THR A 74 -1.38 9.25 18.79
CA THR A 74 -2.26 8.74 19.85
C THR A 74 -3.08 7.55 19.35
N LYS A 75 -3.53 6.69 20.26
CA LYS A 75 -4.43 5.57 19.92
C LYS A 75 -5.69 6.05 19.20
N GLU A 76 -6.30 7.14 19.69
CA GLU A 76 -7.49 7.71 19.08
C GLU A 76 -7.24 8.13 17.64
N ALA A 77 -6.12 8.82 17.38
CA ALA A 77 -5.75 9.24 16.04
C ALA A 77 -5.55 8.05 15.09
N LEU A 78 -4.84 7.01 15.53
CA LEU A 78 -4.62 5.80 14.73
C LEU A 78 -5.92 5.05 14.45
N THR A 79 -6.83 4.97 15.43
CA THR A 79 -8.15 4.36 15.23
C THR A 79 -8.99 5.15 14.22
N VAL A 80 -9.01 6.48 14.35
CA VAL A 80 -9.76 7.37 13.45
C VAL A 80 -9.24 7.26 12.01
N VAL A 81 -7.91 7.31 11.82
CA VAL A 81 -7.35 7.24 10.46
C VAL A 81 -7.55 5.88 9.82
N ALA A 82 -7.40 4.79 10.58
CA ALA A 82 -7.61 3.44 10.05
C ALA A 82 -9.07 3.22 9.62
N TYR A 83 -10.02 3.69 10.42
CA TYR A 83 -11.43 3.71 10.03
C TYR A 83 -11.67 4.55 8.77
N ASP A 84 -11.11 5.77 8.70
CA ASP A 84 -11.31 6.66 7.55
C ASP A 84 -10.79 6.05 6.25
N VAL A 85 -9.58 5.49 6.26
CA VAL A 85 -8.99 4.86 5.06
C VAL A 85 -9.83 3.68 4.57
N ALA A 86 -10.25 2.79 5.48
CA ALA A 86 -11.09 1.66 5.12
C ALA A 86 -12.50 2.10 4.66
N LYS A 87 -13.08 3.14 5.27
CA LYS A 87 -14.35 3.76 4.85
C LYS A 87 -14.25 4.34 3.44
N GLN A 88 -13.21 5.12 3.14
CA GLN A 88 -12.98 5.67 1.80
C GLN A 88 -12.93 4.55 0.74
N ALA A 89 -12.20 3.48 1.03
CA ALA A 89 -12.10 2.31 0.16
C ALA A 89 -13.48 1.63 -0.03
N ALA A 90 -14.21 1.40 1.04
CA ALA A 90 -15.54 0.77 0.99
C ALA A 90 -16.54 1.59 0.15
N LEU A 91 -16.51 2.92 0.30
CA LEU A 91 -17.40 3.82 -0.45
C LEU A 91 -17.15 3.80 -1.96
N GLU A 92 -15.99 3.37 -2.44
CA GLU A 92 -15.71 3.13 -3.87
C GLU A 92 -15.77 1.64 -4.27
N ASN A 93 -16.49 0.85 -3.48
CA ASN A 93 -16.72 -0.58 -3.71
C ASN A 93 -15.45 -1.45 -3.66
N VAL A 94 -14.49 -1.08 -2.82
CA VAL A 94 -13.40 -1.98 -2.45
C VAL A 94 -13.94 -3.02 -1.49
N ILE A 95 -13.75 -4.31 -1.80
CA ILE A 95 -14.26 -5.43 -1.01
C ILE A 95 -13.20 -6.00 -0.06
N TYR A 96 -11.91 -5.74 -0.35
CA TYR A 96 -10.77 -6.16 0.46
C TYR A 96 -9.64 -5.12 0.37
N ILE A 97 -9.04 -4.77 1.51
CA ILE A 97 -7.89 -3.87 1.60
C ILE A 97 -6.87 -4.35 2.63
N GLU A 98 -5.57 -4.23 2.29
CA GLU A 98 -4.46 -4.32 3.23
C GLU A 98 -3.85 -2.94 3.42
N VAL A 99 -3.97 -2.40 4.64
CA VAL A 99 -3.44 -1.08 5.02
C VAL A 99 -2.13 -1.27 5.77
N ARG A 100 -1.05 -0.66 5.28
CA ARG A 100 0.27 -0.74 5.87
C ARG A 100 0.65 0.52 6.63
N PHE A 101 1.37 0.36 7.74
CA PHE A 101 1.86 1.48 8.55
C PHE A 101 3.14 1.08 9.31
N ALA A 102 3.96 2.08 9.65
CA ALA A 102 5.18 1.89 10.43
C ALA A 102 4.93 2.33 11.89
N PRO A 103 4.90 1.41 12.88
CA PRO A 103 4.67 1.77 14.28
C PRO A 103 5.60 2.88 14.79
N GLU A 104 6.90 2.85 14.41
CA GLU A 104 7.90 3.83 14.86
C GLU A 104 7.51 5.27 14.55
N LEU A 105 6.76 5.51 13.45
CA LEU A 105 6.33 6.86 13.06
C LEU A 105 5.19 7.40 13.92
N SER A 106 4.60 6.58 14.78
CA SER A 106 3.50 6.93 15.68
C SER A 106 3.86 6.79 17.17
N MET A 107 5.14 6.60 17.50
CA MET A 107 5.60 6.35 18.88
C MET A 107 6.27 7.55 19.53
N ASP A 108 6.31 8.72 18.89
CA ASP A 108 6.99 9.92 19.42
C ASP A 108 6.42 10.41 20.77
N LYS A 109 5.15 10.09 21.06
CA LYS A 109 4.47 10.43 22.34
C LYS A 109 4.34 9.25 23.30
N GLY A 110 5.07 8.16 23.05
CA GLY A 110 5.22 7.05 24.00
C GLY A 110 4.25 5.89 23.80
N LEU A 111 3.57 5.79 22.66
CA LEU A 111 2.84 4.56 22.31
C LEU A 111 3.83 3.40 22.20
N THR A 112 3.39 2.21 22.61
CA THR A 112 4.10 0.96 22.35
C THR A 112 3.71 0.40 20.97
N VAL A 113 4.51 -0.53 20.44
CA VAL A 113 4.21 -1.21 19.17
C VAL A 113 2.84 -1.88 19.23
N ALA A 114 2.54 -2.63 20.30
CA ALA A 114 1.25 -3.29 20.48
C ALA A 114 0.08 -2.28 20.48
N GLU A 115 0.24 -1.15 21.15
CA GLU A 115 -0.80 -0.11 21.18
C GLU A 115 -1.07 0.52 19.83
N THR A 116 -0.04 0.66 18.97
CA THR A 116 -0.24 1.17 17.60
C THR A 116 -1.00 0.15 16.74
N ILE A 117 -0.65 -1.13 16.81
CA ILE A 117 -1.30 -2.19 16.07
C ILE A 117 -2.77 -2.34 16.53
N ASP A 118 -3.00 -2.43 17.84
CA ASP A 118 -4.36 -2.52 18.41
C ASP A 118 -5.26 -1.38 17.95
N ALA A 119 -4.75 -0.14 17.96
CA ALA A 119 -5.50 1.04 17.55
C ALA A 119 -5.85 1.00 16.05
N VAL A 120 -4.90 0.64 15.19
CA VAL A 120 -5.14 0.49 13.75
C VAL A 120 -6.16 -0.61 13.48
N CYS A 121 -5.97 -1.81 14.04
CA CYS A 121 -6.91 -2.91 13.88
C CYS A 121 -8.30 -2.58 14.41
N GLN A 122 -8.41 -1.83 15.50
CA GLN A 122 -9.70 -1.35 16.01
C GLN A 122 -10.43 -0.46 14.99
N GLY A 123 -9.74 0.49 14.36
CA GLY A 123 -10.33 1.35 13.33
C GLY A 123 -10.76 0.58 12.09
N LEU A 124 -9.94 -0.37 11.63
CA LEU A 124 -10.28 -1.25 10.52
C LEU A 124 -11.55 -2.07 10.83
N ARG A 125 -11.65 -2.67 12.03
CA ARG A 125 -12.83 -3.43 12.46
C ARG A 125 -14.10 -2.58 12.48
N GLN A 126 -14.05 -1.34 12.94
CA GLN A 126 -15.19 -0.43 12.89
C GLN A 126 -15.68 -0.22 11.45
N ALA A 127 -14.78 -0.04 10.50
CA ALA A 127 -15.16 0.07 9.09
C ALA A 127 -15.68 -1.25 8.51
N GLN A 128 -15.13 -2.41 8.90
CA GLN A 128 -15.62 -3.73 8.50
C GLN A 128 -17.07 -3.94 8.97
N GLU A 129 -17.37 -3.58 10.22
CA GLU A 129 -18.71 -3.70 10.80
C GLU A 129 -19.73 -2.79 10.12
N GLU A 130 -19.34 -1.56 9.75
CA GLU A 130 -20.25 -0.58 9.18
C GLU A 130 -20.47 -0.76 7.67
N PHE A 131 -19.41 -1.10 6.92
CA PHE A 131 -19.46 -1.12 5.44
C PHE A 131 -19.35 -2.50 4.81
N GLY A 132 -19.02 -3.54 5.58
CA GLY A 132 -18.86 -4.91 5.05
C GLY A 132 -17.64 -5.10 4.13
N ILE A 133 -16.65 -4.22 4.23
CA ILE A 133 -15.32 -4.43 3.65
C ILE A 133 -14.53 -5.40 4.52
N VAL A 134 -13.61 -6.17 3.95
CA VAL A 134 -12.59 -6.89 4.72
C VAL A 134 -11.31 -6.05 4.69
N ALA A 135 -10.84 -5.62 5.86
CA ALA A 135 -9.70 -4.72 5.98
C ALA A 135 -8.65 -5.31 6.95
N LYS A 136 -7.40 -5.38 6.50
CA LYS A 136 -6.29 -5.98 7.25
C LYS A 136 -5.15 -4.97 7.41
N ALA A 137 -4.33 -5.15 8.46
CA ALA A 137 -3.17 -4.33 8.77
C ALA A 137 -1.87 -5.07 8.43
N LEU A 138 -0.89 -4.32 7.91
CA LEU A 138 0.50 -4.76 7.75
C LEU A 138 1.41 -3.81 8.53
N VAL A 139 2.41 -4.37 9.22
CA VAL A 139 3.45 -3.57 9.90
C VAL A 139 4.64 -3.39 8.98
N CYS A 140 5.04 -2.13 8.76
CA CYS A 140 6.24 -1.78 8.00
C CYS A 140 7.45 -1.57 8.91
N GLY A 141 8.58 -2.20 8.57
CA GLY A 141 9.91 -1.77 8.99
C GLY A 141 10.41 -0.66 8.06
N MET A 142 10.94 0.43 8.64
CA MET A 142 11.53 1.52 7.84
C MET A 142 13.00 1.22 7.56
N ARG A 143 13.37 1.22 6.27
CA ARG A 143 14.71 0.79 5.81
C ARG A 143 15.83 1.66 6.29
N GLN A 144 15.59 2.97 6.38
CA GLN A 144 16.57 3.99 6.79
C GLN A 144 16.72 4.15 8.29
N SER A 145 15.86 3.51 9.07
CA SER A 145 15.88 3.61 10.52
C SER A 145 17.01 2.78 11.13
N ASP A 146 17.29 3.01 12.41
CA ASP A 146 18.23 2.21 13.18
C ASP A 146 17.82 0.73 13.17
N GLN A 147 18.70 -0.16 12.72
CA GLN A 147 18.38 -1.57 12.53
C GLN A 147 18.06 -2.31 13.85
N GLU A 148 18.66 -1.91 14.98
CA GLU A 148 18.37 -2.51 16.28
C GLU A 148 16.97 -2.08 16.78
N LEU A 149 16.60 -0.82 16.52
CA LEU A 149 15.25 -0.33 16.80
C LEU A 149 14.23 -1.06 15.92
N THR A 150 14.45 -1.12 14.62
CA THR A 150 13.53 -1.82 13.70
C THR A 150 13.40 -3.30 14.06
N ALA A 151 14.50 -4.00 14.38
CA ALA A 151 14.45 -5.38 14.81
C ALA A 151 13.57 -5.59 16.05
N ARG A 152 13.69 -4.71 17.07
CA ARG A 152 12.84 -4.77 18.27
C ARG A 152 11.37 -4.52 17.95
N ILE A 153 11.08 -3.53 17.09
CA ILE A 153 9.70 -3.25 16.66
C ILE A 153 9.08 -4.46 15.97
N LEU A 154 9.83 -5.10 15.09
CA LEU A 154 9.36 -6.30 14.38
C LEU A 154 9.12 -7.48 15.33
N ASP A 155 10.01 -7.71 16.32
CA ASP A 155 9.82 -8.74 17.35
C ASP A 155 8.59 -8.43 18.20
N GLU A 156 8.45 -7.19 18.70
CA GLU A 156 7.30 -6.79 19.51
C GLU A 156 5.98 -6.88 18.70
N ALA A 157 6.00 -6.52 17.43
CA ALA A 157 4.85 -6.67 16.55
C ALA A 157 4.46 -8.13 16.34
N ASN A 158 5.46 -9.03 16.19
CA ASN A 158 5.19 -10.46 16.01
C ASN A 158 4.50 -11.11 17.20
N GLU A 159 4.70 -10.57 18.42
CA GLU A 159 4.03 -11.02 19.64
C GLU A 159 2.55 -10.58 19.74
N VAL A 160 2.09 -9.67 18.88
CA VAL A 160 0.69 -9.21 18.90
C VAL A 160 -0.20 -10.25 18.26
N GLU A 161 -1.16 -10.77 19.06
CA GLU A 161 -2.19 -11.70 18.59
C GLU A 161 -3.46 -10.92 18.20
N ASP A 162 -3.54 -10.51 16.93
CA ASP A 162 -4.74 -9.89 16.35
C ASP A 162 -5.01 -10.48 14.96
N SER A 163 -6.25 -10.90 14.69
CA SER A 163 -6.64 -11.54 13.42
C SER A 163 -6.64 -10.59 12.22
N ASP A 164 -6.66 -9.29 12.46
CA ASP A 164 -6.62 -8.28 11.42
C ASP A 164 -5.20 -7.75 11.15
N PHE A 165 -4.24 -8.05 12.01
CA PHE A 165 -2.82 -7.87 11.73
C PHE A 165 -2.26 -9.13 11.04
N VAL A 166 -2.05 -9.07 9.72
CA VAL A 166 -1.82 -10.26 8.90
C VAL A 166 -0.41 -10.41 8.33
N GLY A 167 0.45 -9.40 8.39
CA GLY A 167 1.77 -9.53 7.79
C GLY A 167 2.67 -8.30 7.93
N PHE A 168 3.80 -8.37 7.26
CA PHE A 168 4.85 -7.36 7.32
C PHE A 168 5.19 -6.78 5.94
N ASP A 169 5.85 -5.62 5.96
CA ASP A 169 6.43 -4.96 4.79
C ASP A 169 7.73 -4.23 5.19
N PHE A 170 8.52 -3.80 4.21
CA PHE A 170 9.62 -2.86 4.37
C PHE A 170 9.47 -1.73 3.37
N ALA A 171 9.37 -0.52 3.89
CA ALA A 171 9.17 0.70 3.11
C ALA A 171 10.28 1.74 3.36
N GLY A 172 10.21 2.88 2.70
CA GLY A 172 11.14 4.00 2.83
C GLY A 172 12.23 4.02 1.76
N ASP A 173 13.41 4.53 2.08
CA ASP A 173 14.50 4.82 1.13
C ASP A 173 15.12 3.55 0.52
N GLU A 174 14.49 3.07 -0.57
CA GLU A 174 15.03 1.93 -1.32
C GLU A 174 16.38 2.24 -1.95
N HIS A 175 16.64 3.50 -2.36
CA HIS A 175 17.84 3.86 -3.11
C HIS A 175 19.12 3.59 -2.32
N HIS A 176 19.14 3.96 -1.03
CA HIS A 176 20.31 3.80 -0.17
C HIS A 176 20.28 2.50 0.64
N TYR A 177 19.09 1.91 0.86
CA TYR A 177 18.89 0.73 1.71
C TYR A 177 18.23 -0.42 0.93
N GLY A 178 18.93 -0.94 -0.09
CA GLY A 178 18.50 -2.11 -0.84
C GLY A 178 18.40 -3.39 0.03
N PRO A 179 17.83 -4.49 -0.49
CA PRO A 179 17.55 -5.70 0.29
C PRO A 179 18.74 -6.25 1.06
N LYS A 180 19.94 -6.20 0.50
CA LYS A 180 21.18 -6.67 1.19
C LYS A 180 21.53 -5.82 2.40
N ALA A 181 21.26 -4.53 2.39
CA ALA A 181 21.56 -3.63 3.51
C ALA A 181 20.74 -3.98 4.75
N ILE A 182 19.50 -4.46 4.56
CA ILE A 182 18.56 -4.84 5.63
C ILE A 182 18.29 -6.34 5.66
N LYS A 183 19.16 -7.15 5.05
CA LYS A 183 18.98 -8.60 4.98
C LYS A 183 18.71 -9.26 6.33
N PRO A 184 19.40 -8.90 7.43
CA PRO A 184 19.11 -9.49 8.74
C PRO A 184 17.66 -9.27 9.20
N LEU A 185 17.07 -8.10 8.91
CA LEU A 185 15.67 -7.79 9.25
C LEU A 185 14.69 -8.58 8.37
N ILE A 186 15.00 -8.76 7.08
CA ILE A 186 14.20 -9.61 6.18
C ILE A 186 14.22 -11.06 6.67
N GLU A 187 15.39 -11.60 6.98
CA GLU A 187 15.53 -12.98 7.49
C GLU A 187 14.82 -13.16 8.86
N GLN A 188 14.84 -12.13 9.72
CA GLN A 188 14.09 -12.11 10.95
C GLN A 188 12.59 -12.25 10.70
N VAL A 189 11.99 -11.40 9.84
CA VAL A 189 10.56 -11.48 9.47
C VAL A 189 10.22 -12.83 8.83
N GLN A 190 11.08 -13.35 7.96
CA GLN A 190 10.88 -14.66 7.35
C GLN A 190 10.90 -15.83 8.37
N SER A 191 11.51 -15.63 9.55
CA SER A 191 11.48 -16.61 10.64
C SER A 191 10.17 -16.61 11.41
N TYR A 192 9.33 -15.58 11.25
CA TYR A 192 8.00 -15.49 11.86
C TYR A 192 6.99 -16.36 11.10
N ASN A 193 5.92 -16.71 11.77
CA ASN A 193 4.80 -17.42 11.12
C ASN A 193 3.79 -16.45 10.49
N ARG A 194 4.30 -15.39 9.84
CA ARG A 194 3.48 -14.36 9.16
C ARG A 194 4.08 -14.04 7.81
N PRO A 195 3.27 -13.80 6.78
CA PRO A 195 3.76 -13.47 5.45
C PRO A 195 4.28 -12.03 5.38
N MET A 196 4.99 -11.72 4.29
CA MET A 196 5.48 -10.38 4.01
C MET A 196 5.32 -10.00 2.55
N THR A 197 5.09 -8.72 2.31
CA THR A 197 5.33 -8.02 1.04
C THR A 197 6.62 -7.20 1.15
N PHE A 198 7.06 -6.56 0.08
CA PHE A 198 8.32 -5.84 0.08
C PHE A 198 8.37 -4.81 -1.04
N HIS A 199 8.63 -3.53 -0.73
CA HIS A 199 8.88 -2.54 -1.75
C HIS A 199 10.17 -2.86 -2.50
N ALA A 200 10.12 -3.06 -3.81
CA ALA A 200 11.31 -3.34 -4.62
C ALA A 200 11.13 -2.95 -6.08
N GLY A 201 12.16 -2.33 -6.65
CA GLY A 201 12.22 -1.93 -8.05
C GLY A 201 11.57 -0.58 -8.35
N GLU A 202 11.33 0.25 -7.34
CA GLU A 202 10.87 1.63 -7.49
C GLU A 202 12.05 2.59 -7.76
N CYS A 203 13.19 2.39 -7.10
CA CYS A 203 14.36 3.27 -7.25
C CYS A 203 15.13 3.12 -8.56
N GLY A 204 14.67 2.31 -9.50
CA GLY A 204 15.34 2.08 -10.79
C GLY A 204 16.55 1.11 -10.72
N CYS A 205 16.72 0.36 -9.62
CA CYS A 205 17.79 -0.63 -9.46
C CYS A 205 17.29 -2.06 -9.70
N PRO A 206 17.64 -2.70 -10.84
CA PRO A 206 17.18 -4.07 -11.13
C PRO A 206 17.68 -5.10 -10.11
N ALA A 207 18.86 -4.86 -9.53
CA ALA A 207 19.45 -5.76 -8.55
C ALA A 207 18.58 -5.90 -7.29
N PHE A 208 17.89 -4.85 -6.87
CA PHE A 208 17.10 -4.89 -5.65
C PHE A 208 15.85 -5.77 -5.81
N LEU A 209 15.17 -5.71 -6.94
CA LEU A 209 14.06 -6.61 -7.23
C LEU A 209 14.57 -8.07 -7.41
N ALA A 210 15.68 -8.27 -8.10
CA ALA A 210 16.30 -9.60 -8.25
C ALA A 210 16.68 -10.21 -6.89
N GLU A 211 17.25 -9.41 -5.98
CA GLU A 211 17.59 -9.82 -4.61
C GLU A 211 16.35 -10.19 -3.79
N SER A 212 15.28 -9.41 -3.89
CA SER A 212 13.99 -9.71 -3.24
C SER A 212 13.44 -11.07 -3.72
N ILE A 213 13.44 -11.33 -5.03
CA ILE A 213 13.01 -12.61 -5.61
C ILE A 213 13.91 -13.75 -5.11
N ALA A 214 15.24 -13.55 -5.10
CA ALA A 214 16.21 -14.55 -4.63
C ALA A 214 16.06 -14.87 -3.14
N MET A 215 15.58 -13.93 -2.32
CA MET A 215 15.23 -14.14 -0.92
C MET A 215 13.87 -14.85 -0.74
N GLY A 216 13.17 -15.18 -1.83
CA GLY A 216 11.91 -15.92 -1.80
C GLY A 216 10.67 -15.08 -1.53
N ILE A 217 10.76 -13.76 -1.58
CA ILE A 217 9.63 -12.85 -1.40
C ILE A 217 8.66 -13.00 -2.57
N LYS A 218 7.36 -13.18 -2.28
CA LYS A 218 6.33 -13.51 -3.27
C LYS A 218 5.42 -12.34 -3.66
N ARG A 219 5.52 -11.22 -2.95
CA ARG A 219 4.80 -9.98 -3.28
C ARG A 219 5.80 -8.82 -3.24
N ASN A 220 5.82 -8.04 -4.31
CA ASN A 220 6.67 -6.86 -4.38
C ASN A 220 5.86 -5.62 -4.76
N GLY A 221 5.98 -4.58 -3.94
CA GLY A 221 5.48 -3.26 -4.24
C GLY A 221 6.22 -2.64 -5.43
N HIS A 222 5.49 -1.93 -6.28
CA HIS A 222 5.93 -1.18 -7.45
C HIS A 222 6.47 -2.02 -8.61
N ALA A 223 7.62 -2.68 -8.44
CA ALA A 223 8.28 -3.49 -9.47
C ALA A 223 8.47 -2.78 -10.84
N THR A 224 8.56 -1.45 -10.86
CA THR A 224 8.57 -0.62 -12.08
C THR A 224 9.72 -0.91 -13.01
N ILE A 225 10.88 -1.33 -12.46
CA ILE A 225 12.08 -1.69 -13.24
C ILE A 225 11.84 -2.82 -14.25
N LEU A 226 10.79 -3.64 -14.07
CA LEU A 226 10.44 -4.71 -15.01
C LEU A 226 10.09 -4.19 -16.41
N ALA A 227 9.75 -2.91 -16.55
CA ALA A 227 9.57 -2.28 -17.85
C ALA A 227 10.82 -2.33 -18.72
N GLN A 228 12.02 -2.34 -18.13
CA GLN A 228 13.30 -2.24 -18.80
C GLN A 228 14.11 -3.54 -18.76
N GLU A 229 13.71 -4.50 -17.92
CA GLU A 229 14.48 -5.70 -17.60
C GLU A 229 13.74 -7.00 -17.99
N PRO A 230 13.71 -7.38 -19.28
CA PRO A 230 12.92 -8.53 -19.75
C PRO A 230 13.34 -9.87 -19.12
N LYS A 231 14.64 -10.06 -18.82
CA LYS A 231 15.10 -11.30 -18.16
C LYS A 231 14.64 -11.37 -16.71
N LEU A 232 14.64 -10.23 -16.02
CA LEU A 232 14.13 -10.16 -14.64
C LEU A 232 12.61 -10.37 -14.62
N LEU A 233 11.88 -9.89 -15.64
CA LEU A 233 10.46 -10.17 -15.81
C LEU A 233 10.20 -11.68 -16.01
N GLU A 234 11.01 -12.38 -16.81
CA GLU A 234 10.91 -13.84 -16.95
C GLU A 234 11.13 -14.55 -15.60
N GLU A 235 12.12 -14.12 -14.82
CA GLU A 235 12.37 -14.65 -13.47
C GLU A 235 11.22 -14.34 -12.51
N PHE A 236 10.68 -13.13 -12.55
CA PHE A 236 9.53 -12.70 -11.76
C PHE A 236 8.31 -13.61 -12.00
N VAL A 237 7.95 -13.82 -13.27
CA VAL A 237 6.85 -14.70 -13.68
C VAL A 237 7.13 -16.15 -13.27
N LYS A 238 8.32 -16.67 -13.56
CA LYS A 238 8.72 -18.06 -13.24
C LYS A 238 8.63 -18.36 -11.74
N ASN A 239 8.94 -17.39 -10.89
CA ASN A 239 8.88 -17.53 -9.44
C ASN A 239 7.46 -17.30 -8.88
N GLY A 240 6.47 -16.99 -9.70
CA GLY A 240 5.09 -16.72 -9.29
C GLY A 240 4.97 -15.50 -8.39
N VAL A 241 5.81 -14.48 -8.61
CA VAL A 241 5.78 -13.25 -7.81
C VAL A 241 4.63 -12.37 -8.26
N THR A 242 3.98 -11.70 -7.32
CA THR A 242 2.91 -10.72 -7.57
C THR A 242 3.46 -9.31 -7.45
N GLY A 243 3.20 -8.47 -8.46
CA GLY A 243 3.53 -7.04 -8.48
C GLY A 243 2.35 -6.19 -8.01
N GLU A 244 2.59 -5.38 -6.99
CA GLU A 244 1.62 -4.42 -6.47
C GLU A 244 1.85 -3.07 -7.18
N LEU A 245 1.19 -2.86 -8.33
CA LEU A 245 1.42 -1.70 -9.18
C LEU A 245 0.65 -0.47 -8.71
N CYS A 246 1.32 0.69 -8.67
CA CYS A 246 0.81 1.98 -8.19
C CYS A 246 1.07 3.06 -9.25
N LEU A 247 0.22 3.15 -10.30
CA LEU A 247 0.49 3.97 -11.48
C LEU A 247 0.71 5.44 -11.14
N THR A 248 -0.24 6.07 -10.44
CA THR A 248 -0.16 7.51 -10.14
C THR A 248 1.06 7.83 -9.29
N SER A 249 1.29 7.07 -8.21
CA SER A 249 2.47 7.25 -7.35
C SER A 249 3.77 7.09 -8.13
N ASN A 250 3.89 6.04 -8.95
CA ASN A 250 5.12 5.78 -9.71
C ASN A 250 5.42 6.82 -10.79
N LEU A 251 4.41 7.52 -11.31
CA LEU A 251 4.61 8.68 -12.18
C LEU A 251 5.09 9.91 -11.38
N GLN A 252 4.60 10.09 -10.15
CA GLN A 252 4.99 11.19 -9.27
C GLN A 252 6.40 11.02 -8.74
N THR A 253 6.77 9.83 -8.23
CA THR A 253 8.11 9.51 -7.72
C THR A 253 9.16 9.37 -8.83
N LYS A 254 8.77 9.44 -10.11
CA LYS A 254 9.61 9.19 -11.29
C LYS A 254 10.17 7.77 -11.37
N ALA A 255 9.63 6.85 -10.63
CA ALA A 255 9.88 5.42 -10.82
C ALA A 255 9.50 4.95 -12.24
N ALA A 256 8.47 5.58 -12.83
CA ALA A 256 8.20 5.61 -14.27
C ALA A 256 8.15 7.06 -14.73
N VAL A 257 8.97 7.44 -15.70
CA VAL A 257 9.05 8.83 -16.17
C VAL A 257 7.78 9.23 -16.93
N THR A 258 7.27 8.30 -17.74
CA THR A 258 6.02 8.45 -18.48
C THR A 258 5.15 7.19 -18.31
N VAL A 259 3.90 7.27 -18.75
CA VAL A 259 2.99 6.10 -18.75
C VAL A 259 3.53 4.95 -19.61
N ASP A 260 4.26 5.28 -20.69
CA ASP A 260 4.85 4.27 -21.59
C ASP A 260 6.03 3.52 -20.93
N ASP A 261 6.66 4.12 -19.92
CA ASP A 261 7.73 3.50 -19.12
C ASP A 261 7.19 2.59 -18.01
N PHE A 262 5.88 2.63 -17.74
CA PHE A 262 5.26 1.82 -16.69
C PHE A 262 5.14 0.35 -17.11
N PRO A 263 5.43 -0.63 -16.23
CA PRO A 263 5.65 -2.02 -16.61
C PRO A 263 4.38 -2.78 -17.02
N TYR A 264 3.19 -2.22 -16.81
CA TYR A 264 1.92 -2.93 -16.88
C TYR A 264 1.71 -3.78 -18.15
N LEU A 265 1.87 -3.17 -19.35
CA LEU A 265 1.63 -3.91 -20.61
C LEU A 265 2.62 -5.06 -20.81
N LYS A 266 3.88 -4.87 -20.41
CA LYS A 266 4.91 -5.91 -20.51
C LYS A 266 4.66 -7.04 -19.52
N MET A 267 4.30 -6.71 -18.29
CA MET A 267 3.93 -7.69 -17.27
C MET A 267 2.69 -8.47 -17.66
N LYS A 268 1.65 -7.78 -18.14
CA LYS A 268 0.42 -8.42 -18.63
C LYS A 268 0.71 -9.37 -19.80
N ALA A 269 1.49 -8.94 -20.79
CA ALA A 269 1.86 -9.78 -21.94
C ALA A 269 2.71 -11.01 -21.53
N ALA A 270 3.51 -10.89 -20.47
CA ALA A 270 4.30 -11.99 -19.92
C ALA A 270 3.48 -12.94 -19.01
N GLY A 271 2.23 -12.62 -18.70
CA GLY A 271 1.39 -13.40 -17.80
C GLY A 271 1.79 -13.27 -16.33
N ALA A 272 2.36 -12.13 -15.93
CA ALA A 272 2.70 -11.85 -14.55
C ALA A 272 1.45 -11.67 -13.68
N ASN A 273 1.56 -11.99 -12.40
CA ASN A 273 0.57 -11.65 -11.39
C ASN A 273 0.63 -10.14 -11.10
N ILE A 274 -0.47 -9.44 -11.31
CA ILE A 274 -0.57 -7.98 -11.17
C ILE A 274 -1.74 -7.63 -10.27
N THR A 275 -1.53 -6.66 -9.37
CA THR A 275 -2.58 -5.98 -8.63
C THR A 275 -2.50 -4.47 -8.88
N ILE A 276 -3.63 -3.77 -8.79
CA ILE A 276 -3.73 -2.32 -8.98
C ILE A 276 -4.00 -1.69 -7.63
N ASN A 277 -3.20 -0.68 -7.26
CA ASN A 277 -3.21 -0.10 -5.93
C ASN A 277 -3.01 1.42 -6.00
N THR A 278 -3.35 2.11 -4.91
CA THR A 278 -3.21 3.57 -4.81
C THR A 278 -1.87 4.01 -4.23
N ASP A 279 -1.22 3.16 -3.44
CA ASP A 279 -0.08 3.49 -2.60
C ASP A 279 -0.47 4.50 -1.48
N ASN A 280 -0.74 5.74 -1.85
CA ASN A 280 -1.09 6.82 -0.94
C ASN A 280 -2.26 7.65 -1.52
N ARG A 281 -3.46 7.46 -1.00
CA ARG A 281 -4.69 8.10 -1.56
C ARG A 281 -4.62 9.61 -1.53
N THR A 282 -4.17 10.19 -0.42
CA THR A 282 -4.09 11.64 -0.21
C THR A 282 -2.83 12.22 -0.82
N VAL A 283 -1.67 11.64 -0.51
CA VAL A 283 -0.40 12.16 -1.04
C VAL A 283 -0.35 12.06 -2.56
N SER A 284 -0.86 11.01 -3.16
CA SER A 284 -0.95 10.88 -4.62
C SER A 284 -2.19 11.54 -5.23
N ASP A 285 -3.10 12.10 -4.42
CA ASP A 285 -4.40 12.64 -4.89
C ASP A 285 -5.15 11.65 -5.79
N THR A 286 -5.19 10.38 -5.39
CA THR A 286 -5.80 9.30 -6.16
C THR A 286 -6.75 8.43 -5.32
N ASN A 287 -7.44 7.53 -5.97
CA ASN A 287 -8.22 6.44 -5.40
C ASN A 287 -8.33 5.31 -6.43
N LEU A 288 -8.79 4.12 -6.03
CA LEU A 288 -8.84 2.99 -6.97
C LEU A 288 -9.76 3.20 -8.17
N THR A 289 -10.82 3.98 -8.03
CA THR A 289 -11.68 4.33 -9.16
C THR A 289 -10.91 5.14 -10.21
N LYS A 290 -10.14 6.15 -9.78
CA LYS A 290 -9.26 6.93 -10.66
C LYS A 290 -8.15 6.06 -11.27
N GLU A 291 -7.53 5.18 -10.49
CA GLU A 291 -6.53 4.25 -11.03
C GLU A 291 -7.13 3.39 -12.15
N TYR A 292 -8.34 2.83 -11.97
CA TYR A 292 -9.03 2.04 -13.00
C TYR A 292 -9.33 2.86 -14.25
N GLU A 293 -9.77 4.11 -14.09
CA GLU A 293 -9.98 5.04 -15.22
C GLU A 293 -8.67 5.29 -15.98
N LEU A 294 -7.55 5.47 -15.28
CA LEU A 294 -6.22 5.65 -15.88
C LEU A 294 -5.76 4.39 -16.62
N TYR A 295 -5.92 3.20 -16.02
CA TYR A 295 -5.57 1.94 -16.68
C TYR A 295 -6.43 1.69 -17.94
N HIS A 296 -7.73 1.99 -17.89
CA HIS A 296 -8.59 1.92 -19.07
C HIS A 296 -8.16 2.92 -20.14
N LYS A 297 -7.90 4.17 -19.76
CA LYS A 297 -7.53 5.25 -20.67
C LYS A 297 -6.19 5.02 -21.37
N HIS A 298 -5.19 4.55 -20.65
CA HIS A 298 -3.81 4.49 -21.14
C HIS A 298 -3.43 3.10 -21.67
N PHE A 299 -4.04 2.05 -21.19
CA PHE A 299 -3.68 0.67 -21.52
C PHE A 299 -4.85 -0.13 -22.13
N ASP A 300 -5.98 0.51 -22.39
CA ASP A 300 -7.20 -0.13 -22.90
C ASP A 300 -7.63 -1.35 -22.05
N SER A 301 -7.43 -1.23 -20.72
CA SER A 301 -7.78 -2.29 -19.78
C SER A 301 -9.30 -2.49 -19.76
N SER A 302 -9.72 -3.70 -19.96
CA SER A 302 -11.13 -4.11 -20.01
C SER A 302 -11.67 -4.44 -18.60
N VAL A 303 -12.98 -4.54 -18.47
CA VAL A 303 -13.64 -5.04 -17.23
C VAL A 303 -13.13 -6.45 -16.88
N GLN A 304 -12.84 -7.28 -17.89
CA GLN A 304 -12.28 -8.62 -17.66
C GLN A 304 -10.83 -8.57 -17.12
N ASP A 305 -10.04 -7.58 -17.53
CA ASP A 305 -8.70 -7.38 -16.96
C ASP A 305 -8.80 -6.99 -15.48
N PHE A 306 -9.71 -6.07 -15.12
CA PHE A 306 -9.94 -5.68 -13.73
C PHE A 306 -10.43 -6.87 -12.88
N TYR A 307 -11.31 -7.70 -13.41
CA TYR A 307 -11.70 -8.95 -12.75
C TYR A 307 -10.49 -9.85 -12.47
N ALA A 308 -9.62 -10.05 -13.46
CA ALA A 308 -8.43 -10.89 -13.34
C ALA A 308 -7.45 -10.33 -12.29
N HIS A 309 -7.22 -9.00 -12.28
CA HIS A 309 -6.34 -8.36 -11.30
C HIS A 309 -6.89 -8.44 -9.88
N ASN A 310 -8.20 -8.24 -9.69
CA ASN A 310 -8.84 -8.40 -8.37
C ASN A 310 -8.78 -9.85 -7.88
N LYS A 311 -9.00 -10.81 -8.78
CA LYS A 311 -8.85 -12.23 -8.45
C LYS A 311 -7.42 -12.54 -8.01
N THR A 312 -6.42 -12.09 -8.76
CA THR A 312 -5.00 -12.21 -8.39
C THR A 312 -4.72 -11.58 -7.03
N ALA A 313 -5.30 -10.40 -6.75
CA ALA A 313 -5.12 -9.73 -5.47
C ALA A 313 -5.69 -10.55 -4.30
N ILE A 314 -6.89 -11.11 -4.44
CA ILE A 314 -7.47 -11.98 -3.40
C ILE A 314 -6.60 -13.23 -3.20
N GLU A 315 -6.17 -13.89 -4.28
CA GLU A 315 -5.33 -15.09 -4.21
C GLU A 315 -3.96 -14.80 -3.55
N ALA A 316 -3.37 -13.63 -3.81
CA ALA A 316 -2.08 -13.20 -3.25
C ALA A 316 -2.21 -12.51 -1.88
N SER A 317 -3.40 -12.16 -1.43
CA SER A 317 -3.64 -11.47 -0.16
C SER A 317 -3.19 -12.31 1.04
N PHE A 318 -3.07 -11.65 2.18
CA PHE A 318 -2.78 -12.31 3.46
C PHE A 318 -4.05 -12.63 4.28
N ALA A 319 -5.22 -12.55 3.65
CA ALA A 319 -6.47 -13.04 4.22
C ALA A 319 -6.42 -14.55 4.48
N SER A 320 -7.24 -15.03 5.40
CA SER A 320 -7.42 -16.46 5.64
C SER A 320 -8.00 -17.17 4.39
N ASP A 321 -7.82 -18.47 4.30
CA ASP A 321 -8.37 -19.25 3.16
C ASP A 321 -9.89 -19.12 3.09
N GLU A 322 -10.59 -19.08 4.24
CA GLU A 322 -12.03 -18.89 4.32
C GLU A 322 -12.45 -17.49 3.79
N GLU A 323 -11.76 -16.43 4.22
CA GLU A 323 -12.01 -15.07 3.70
C GLU A 323 -11.75 -14.97 2.20
N LYS A 324 -10.70 -15.64 1.68
CA LYS A 324 -10.41 -15.68 0.25
C LYS A 324 -11.53 -16.34 -0.56
N GLU A 325 -12.09 -17.46 -0.08
CA GLU A 325 -13.21 -18.14 -0.73
C GLU A 325 -14.43 -17.21 -0.80
N GLU A 326 -14.81 -16.57 0.30
CA GLU A 326 -15.92 -15.63 0.35
C GLU A 326 -15.72 -14.41 -0.57
N LEU A 327 -14.49 -13.85 -0.57
CA LEU A 327 -14.12 -12.71 -1.41
C LEU A 327 -14.16 -13.06 -2.90
N LEU A 328 -13.69 -14.26 -3.30
CA LEU A 328 -13.76 -14.74 -4.69
C LEU A 328 -15.21 -14.94 -5.15
N GLU A 329 -16.10 -15.45 -4.29
CA GLU A 329 -17.53 -15.55 -4.59
C GLU A 329 -18.17 -14.16 -4.74
N LYS A 330 -17.86 -13.22 -3.83
CA LYS A 330 -18.35 -11.84 -3.88
C LYS A 330 -17.88 -11.15 -5.16
N LEU A 331 -16.59 -11.33 -5.53
CA LEU A 331 -16.01 -10.80 -6.75
C LEU A 331 -16.72 -11.35 -8.00
N ALA A 332 -16.90 -12.67 -8.09
CA ALA A 332 -17.55 -13.32 -9.23
C ALA A 332 -18.99 -12.83 -9.43
N LYS A 333 -19.74 -12.64 -8.36
CA LYS A 333 -21.12 -12.08 -8.40
C LYS A 333 -21.13 -10.63 -8.89
N ALA A 334 -20.13 -9.81 -8.52
CA ALA A 334 -20.08 -8.41 -8.90
C ALA A 334 -19.72 -8.19 -10.39
N TYR A 335 -19.10 -9.18 -11.03
CA TYR A 335 -18.68 -9.12 -12.44
C TYR A 335 -19.53 -9.99 -13.39
N SER A 336 -20.61 -10.61 -12.87
CA SER A 336 -21.53 -11.49 -13.65
C SER A 336 -22.58 -10.73 -14.51
#